data_47302b8e9e21d34a25df3a18d7ddafed
#
_entry.id   47302b8e9e21d34a25df3a18d7ddafed
#
_cell.length_a   1.000
_cell.length_b   1.000
_cell.length_c   1.000
_cell.angle_alpha   90.00
_cell.angle_beta   90.00
_cell.angle_gamma   90.00
#
_symmetry.space_group_name_H-M   'P 1'
#
loop_
_entity.id
_entity.type
_entity.pdbx_description
1 polymer ?
#
loop_
_entity_poly.entity_id
_entity_poly.type
_entity_poly.pdbx_seq_one_letter_code
_entity_poly.pdbx_strand_id
1 'polypeptide(L)'
;MVHSNFDPDFDQLPTSIPIFPLPNALLLPGGQLPLNVFEPRYLAMVTYALASQTRLIGMVQPSGDSNVSDTGDDPLLFETGCAGRISFFQESDDGRFVIALNGVCRFNRIRQQLEPKGFLIADVDWKPFAHDLRIDLSSLDREPLIEVMKRYFKLKGFETDWAQIENSDNHQLLATLSMICPFAAVEKQALLEADSMAKRADLLMVMMEMALHKESGGNDARH
;
A
#
# COMPACT_ATOMS: atom_id res chain seq x y z
N MET A 1 -3.26 8.89 13.54
CA MET A 1 -2.02 8.23 13.05
C MET A 1 -0.90 8.55 14.02
N VAL A 2 -0.27 7.56 14.61
CA VAL A 2 0.91 7.77 15.45
C VAL A 2 2.11 7.73 14.51
N HIS A 3 2.63 8.90 14.10
CA HIS A 3 3.94 8.95 13.50
C HIS A 3 4.93 8.38 14.52
N SER A 4 5.70 7.40 14.09
CA SER A 4 6.79 6.89 14.90
C SER A 4 7.85 8.00 15.01
N ASN A 5 8.47 8.17 16.18
CA ASN A 5 9.62 9.07 16.35
C ASN A 5 10.80 8.73 15.42
N PHE A 6 10.70 7.65 14.68
CA PHE A 6 11.70 7.19 13.71
C PHE A 6 11.30 7.46 12.25
N ASP A 7 10.09 7.95 12.00
CA ASP A 7 9.68 8.32 10.65
C ASP A 7 10.35 9.66 10.28
N PRO A 8 10.85 9.79 9.04
CA PRO A 8 11.52 11.01 8.62
C PRO A 8 10.55 12.18 8.50
N ASP A 9 10.99 13.37 8.90
CA ASP A 9 10.32 14.61 8.55
C ASP A 9 10.46 14.89 7.04
N PHE A 10 9.63 15.80 6.51
CA PHE A 10 9.62 16.12 5.08
C PHE A 10 11.01 16.48 4.53
N ASP A 11 11.75 17.28 5.27
CA ASP A 11 13.10 17.74 4.88
C ASP A 11 14.17 16.63 4.95
N GLN A 12 13.86 15.52 5.59
CA GLN A 12 14.71 14.36 5.72
C GLN A 12 14.41 13.28 4.66
N LEU A 13 13.34 13.45 3.88
CA LEU A 13 12.99 12.52 2.83
C LEU A 13 14.04 12.54 1.71
N PRO A 14 14.57 11.38 1.31
CA PRO A 14 15.60 11.30 0.27
C PRO A 14 15.03 11.60 -1.11
N THR A 15 15.85 12.10 -2.02
CA THR A 15 15.47 12.37 -3.41
C THR A 15 15.34 11.10 -4.25
N SER A 16 15.91 9.99 -3.79
CA SER A 16 15.81 8.69 -4.45
C SER A 16 15.69 7.56 -3.43
N ILE A 17 14.90 6.54 -3.74
CA ILE A 17 14.66 5.37 -2.90
C ILE A 17 14.66 4.09 -3.72
N PRO A 18 15.04 2.95 -3.11
CA PRO A 18 14.79 1.65 -3.73
C PRO A 18 13.29 1.41 -3.85
N ILE A 19 12.85 0.88 -4.99
CA ILE A 19 11.44 0.58 -5.23
C ILE A 19 11.20 -0.91 -5.38
N PHE A 20 10.07 -1.36 -4.85
CA PHE A 20 9.61 -2.74 -4.90
C PHE A 20 8.36 -2.83 -5.77
N PRO A 21 8.50 -3.20 -7.05
CA PRO A 21 7.36 -3.51 -7.90
C PRO A 21 6.70 -4.80 -7.42
N LEU A 22 5.51 -4.71 -6.88
CA LEU A 22 4.79 -5.88 -6.38
C LEU A 22 3.31 -5.83 -6.81
N PRO A 23 2.86 -6.78 -7.68
CA PRO A 23 1.48 -6.80 -8.13
C PRO A 23 0.51 -7.00 -6.97
N ASN A 24 -0.61 -6.29 -6.99
CA ASN A 24 -1.69 -6.37 -6.00
C ASN A 24 -1.31 -6.01 -4.56
N ALA A 25 -0.07 -5.63 -4.28
CA ALA A 25 0.34 -5.12 -2.99
C ALA A 25 0.13 -3.61 -2.95
N LEU A 26 -0.62 -3.16 -1.97
CA LEU A 26 -0.86 -1.74 -1.71
C LEU A 26 -0.27 -1.40 -0.35
N LEU A 27 0.44 -0.28 -0.27
CA LEU A 27 0.83 0.36 0.98
C LEU A 27 0.26 1.76 1.00
N LEU A 28 -0.27 2.17 2.12
CA LEU A 28 -0.79 3.53 2.35
C LEU A 28 -0.11 4.13 3.58
N PRO A 29 0.00 5.47 3.66
CA PRO A 29 0.45 6.13 4.89
C PRO A 29 -0.34 5.63 6.10
N GLY A 30 0.38 5.28 7.19
CA GLY A 30 -0.21 4.69 8.39
C GLY A 30 -0.59 3.21 8.29
N GLY A 31 -0.52 2.60 7.11
CA GLY A 31 -0.70 1.16 6.94
C GLY A 31 0.57 0.37 7.28
N GLN A 32 0.41 -0.91 7.58
CA GLN A 32 1.52 -1.83 7.79
C GLN A 32 1.43 -2.99 6.80
N LEU A 33 2.54 -3.25 6.08
CA LEU A 33 2.64 -4.31 5.09
C LEU A 33 3.72 -5.31 5.50
N PRO A 34 3.34 -6.52 5.96
CA PRO A 34 4.29 -7.61 6.17
C PRO A 34 4.68 -8.23 4.83
N LEU A 35 5.97 -8.51 4.66
CA LEU A 35 6.52 -9.11 3.44
C LEU A 35 7.50 -10.22 3.78
N ASN A 36 7.45 -11.30 2.99
CA ASN A 36 8.43 -12.37 3.00
C ASN A 36 9.26 -12.28 1.72
N VAL A 37 10.52 -11.87 1.85
CA VAL A 37 11.42 -11.55 0.74
C VAL A 37 12.39 -12.71 0.53
N PHE A 38 12.44 -13.25 -0.68
CA PHE A 38 13.28 -14.40 -1.02
C PHE A 38 14.04 -14.28 -2.35
N GLU A 39 13.59 -13.39 -3.26
CA GLU A 39 14.31 -13.18 -4.51
C GLU A 39 15.65 -12.46 -4.25
N PRO A 40 16.77 -12.92 -4.83
CA PRO A 40 18.09 -12.32 -4.57
C PRO A 40 18.16 -10.81 -4.80
N ARG A 41 17.49 -10.29 -5.84
CA ARG A 41 17.43 -8.85 -6.11
C ARG A 41 16.73 -8.08 -5.01
N TYR A 42 15.68 -8.63 -4.42
CA TYR A 42 14.93 -7.97 -3.35
C TYR A 42 15.59 -8.15 -1.98
N LEU A 43 16.32 -9.25 -1.74
CA LEU A 43 17.21 -9.36 -0.57
C LEU A 43 18.30 -8.27 -0.61
N ALA A 44 18.88 -8.03 -1.80
CA ALA A 44 19.85 -6.95 -1.99
C ALA A 44 19.23 -5.56 -1.78
N MET A 45 17.99 -5.34 -2.25
CA MET A 45 17.22 -4.11 -2.03
C MET A 45 16.97 -3.83 -0.55
N VAL A 46 16.50 -4.83 0.20
CA VAL A 46 16.26 -4.70 1.65
C VAL A 46 17.57 -4.38 2.38
N THR A 47 18.66 -5.08 2.04
CA THR A 47 20.01 -4.80 2.60
C THR A 47 20.43 -3.38 2.31
N TYR A 48 20.22 -2.89 1.08
CA TYR A 48 20.49 -1.50 0.69
C TYR A 48 19.67 -0.51 1.52
N ALA A 49 18.36 -0.76 1.65
CA ALA A 49 17.47 0.11 2.43
C ALA A 49 17.85 0.14 3.92
N LEU A 50 18.20 -1.00 4.53
CA LEU A 50 18.62 -1.08 5.93
C LEU A 50 19.91 -0.31 6.20
N ALA A 51 20.81 -0.18 5.22
CA ALA A 51 22.03 0.61 5.33
C ALA A 51 21.79 2.13 5.22
N SER A 52 20.62 2.57 4.75
CA SER A 52 20.25 3.98 4.66
C SER A 52 19.74 4.53 6.00
N GLN A 53 19.83 5.84 6.19
CA GLN A 53 19.35 6.50 7.42
C GLN A 53 17.82 6.38 7.56
N THR A 54 17.09 6.48 6.47
CA THR A 54 15.61 6.49 6.46
C THR A 54 14.99 5.11 6.40
N ARG A 55 15.73 4.10 5.94
CA ARG A 55 15.27 2.72 5.75
C ARG A 55 13.97 2.60 4.91
N LEU A 56 13.82 3.48 3.93
CA LEU A 56 12.63 3.53 3.08
C LEU A 56 12.73 2.57 1.90
N ILE A 57 11.60 1.94 1.58
CA ILE A 57 11.35 1.21 0.33
C ILE A 57 10.04 1.72 -0.25
N GLY A 58 10.03 2.10 -1.53
CA GLY A 58 8.85 2.53 -2.25
C GLY A 58 8.07 1.33 -2.80
N MET A 59 6.84 1.12 -2.35
CA MET A 59 5.93 0.15 -2.95
C MET A 59 5.26 0.76 -4.17
N VAL A 60 5.36 0.10 -5.32
CA VAL A 60 4.79 0.56 -6.60
C VAL A 60 4.10 -0.61 -7.28
N GLN A 61 2.94 -0.37 -7.89
CA GLN A 61 2.26 -1.41 -8.66
C GLN A 61 2.68 -1.38 -10.13
N PRO A 62 2.78 -2.54 -10.81
CA PRO A 62 2.88 -2.60 -12.26
C PRO A 62 1.65 -2.00 -12.94
N SER A 63 1.85 -1.21 -14.00
CA SER A 63 0.79 -0.64 -14.82
C SER A 63 0.63 -1.48 -16.09
N GLY A 64 -0.26 -2.46 -16.09
CA GLY A 64 -0.54 -3.33 -17.23
C GLY A 64 -0.51 -4.81 -16.86
N ASP A 65 -0.76 -5.68 -17.86
CA ASP A 65 -0.77 -7.14 -17.70
C ASP A 65 0.65 -7.77 -17.57
N SER A 66 1.67 -6.93 -17.46
CA SER A 66 3.05 -7.41 -17.32
C SER A 66 3.24 -8.08 -15.95
N ASN A 67 3.40 -9.40 -15.98
CA ASN A 67 4.03 -10.10 -14.88
C ASN A 67 5.41 -9.45 -14.64
N VAL A 68 5.69 -9.02 -13.43
CA VAL A 68 6.98 -8.41 -13.01
C VAL A 68 8.19 -9.36 -13.28
N SER A 69 7.89 -10.62 -13.63
CA SER A 69 8.87 -11.60 -14.09
C SER A 69 9.34 -11.41 -15.54
N ASP A 70 8.62 -10.62 -16.36
CA ASP A 70 9.12 -10.21 -17.67
C ASP A 70 10.16 -9.11 -17.47
N THR A 71 11.37 -9.57 -17.33
CA THR A 71 12.63 -8.87 -17.13
C THR A 71 13.03 -8.02 -18.33
N GLY A 72 12.24 -7.01 -18.61
CA GLY A 72 12.75 -5.84 -19.29
C GLY A 72 13.42 -4.96 -18.22
N ASP A 73 14.53 -4.34 -18.54
CA ASP A 73 15.26 -3.42 -17.66
C ASP A 73 14.41 -2.21 -17.20
N ASP A 74 13.23 -2.04 -17.73
CA ASP A 74 12.31 -0.91 -17.44
C ASP A 74 10.84 -1.37 -17.42
N PRO A 75 10.36 -2.01 -16.33
CA PRO A 75 8.96 -2.41 -16.22
C PRO A 75 8.03 -1.21 -16.21
N LEU A 76 6.88 -1.33 -16.87
CA LEU A 76 5.83 -0.32 -16.80
C LEU A 76 5.22 -0.32 -15.39
N LEU A 77 5.42 0.78 -14.68
CA LEU A 77 4.92 0.98 -13.31
C LEU A 77 4.01 2.21 -13.25
N PHE A 78 3.05 2.18 -12.32
CA PHE A 78 2.30 3.39 -12.00
C PHE A 78 3.24 4.48 -11.50
N GLU A 79 2.86 5.74 -11.72
CA GLU A 79 3.65 6.89 -11.31
C GLU A 79 3.61 7.05 -9.78
N THR A 80 2.42 6.91 -9.20
CA THR A 80 2.23 7.07 -7.76
C THR A 80 2.52 5.79 -7.01
N GLY A 81 3.39 5.88 -6.00
CA GLY A 81 3.69 4.83 -5.04
C GLY A 81 3.57 5.32 -3.60
N CYS A 82 3.84 4.44 -2.65
CA CYS A 82 3.95 4.78 -1.23
C CYS A 82 5.24 4.23 -0.64
N ALA A 83 6.01 5.09 0.00
CA ALA A 83 7.21 4.70 0.72
C ALA A 83 6.84 4.18 2.11
N GLY A 84 7.39 3.02 2.44
CA GLY A 84 7.32 2.43 3.76
C GLY A 84 8.69 2.33 4.40
N ARG A 85 8.76 2.62 5.70
CA ARG A 85 9.96 2.41 6.50
C ARG A 85 9.98 0.98 7.03
N ILE A 86 11.13 0.32 6.91
CA ILE A 86 11.33 -1.00 7.54
C ILE A 86 11.25 -0.82 9.06
N SER A 87 10.16 -1.33 9.66
CA SER A 87 9.88 -1.27 11.10
C SER A 87 10.17 -2.59 11.82
N PHE A 88 10.22 -3.69 11.07
CA PHE A 88 10.60 -5.01 11.54
C PHE A 88 11.50 -5.68 10.50
N PHE A 89 12.50 -6.41 10.96
CA PHE A 89 13.40 -7.20 10.12
C PHE A 89 13.83 -8.45 10.88
N GLN A 90 13.75 -9.58 10.19
CA GLN A 90 14.24 -10.87 10.68
C GLN A 90 14.79 -11.69 9.52
N GLU A 91 15.94 -12.31 9.73
CA GLU A 91 16.47 -13.35 8.85
C GLU A 91 15.87 -14.70 9.23
N SER A 92 15.51 -15.49 8.22
CA SER A 92 15.08 -16.88 8.39
C SER A 92 16.22 -17.83 8.09
N ASP A 93 16.21 -19.02 8.70
CA ASP A 93 17.26 -20.03 8.51
C ASP A 93 17.40 -20.52 7.06
N ASP A 94 16.37 -20.33 6.24
CA ASP A 94 16.33 -20.67 4.82
C ASP A 94 16.82 -19.54 3.89
N GLY A 95 17.39 -18.46 4.46
CA GLY A 95 17.97 -17.34 3.70
C GLY A 95 16.95 -16.31 3.22
N ARG A 96 15.73 -16.31 3.72
CA ARG A 96 14.70 -15.29 3.44
C ARG A 96 14.74 -14.16 4.46
N PHE A 97 14.18 -13.02 4.10
CA PHE A 97 13.93 -11.93 5.03
C PHE A 97 12.43 -11.78 5.29
N VAL A 98 12.05 -11.74 6.55
CA VAL A 98 10.72 -11.31 6.99
C VAL A 98 10.82 -9.85 7.42
N ILE A 99 10.08 -8.97 6.76
CA ILE A 99 10.07 -7.54 7.07
C ILE A 99 8.65 -7.03 7.27
N ALA A 100 8.51 -5.90 7.95
CA ALA A 100 7.29 -5.11 7.94
C ALA A 100 7.62 -3.68 7.50
N LEU A 101 6.83 -3.16 6.57
CA LEU A 101 6.89 -1.77 6.13
C LEU A 101 5.76 -0.98 6.79
N ASN A 102 6.08 0.09 7.51
CA ASN A 102 5.11 1.08 7.93
C ASN A 102 5.04 2.19 6.88
N GLY A 103 3.86 2.41 6.30
CA GLY A 103 3.66 3.44 5.29
C GLY A 103 3.86 4.84 5.84
N VAL A 104 4.70 5.62 5.18
CA VAL A 104 5.14 6.96 5.61
C VAL A 104 4.53 8.05 4.74
N CYS A 105 4.81 8.03 3.45
CA CYS A 105 4.40 9.08 2.53
C CYS A 105 4.25 8.53 1.11
N ARG A 106 3.25 9.00 0.38
CA ARG A 106 3.14 8.78 -1.06
C ARG A 106 4.18 9.61 -1.81
N PHE A 107 4.49 9.17 -3.01
CA PHE A 107 5.41 9.87 -3.91
C PHE A 107 5.00 9.68 -5.35
N ASN A 108 5.44 10.60 -6.23
CA ASN A 108 5.44 10.39 -7.66
C ASN A 108 6.85 9.98 -8.11
N ARG A 109 6.92 8.90 -8.87
CA ARG A 109 8.15 8.42 -9.50
C ARG A 109 8.47 9.31 -10.70
N ILE A 110 9.67 9.91 -10.74
CA ILE A 110 10.13 10.76 -11.83
C ILE A 110 10.85 9.91 -12.89
N ARG A 111 11.80 9.11 -12.45
CA ARG A 111 12.52 8.16 -13.29
C ARG A 111 13.01 6.99 -12.44
N GLN A 112 13.41 5.91 -13.10
CA GLN A 112 13.98 4.76 -12.42
C GLN A 112 15.26 4.30 -13.11
N GLN A 113 16.10 3.58 -12.37
CA GLN A 113 17.32 2.97 -12.87
C GLN A 113 17.52 1.60 -12.24
N LEU A 114 18.05 0.67 -13.01
CA LEU A 114 18.39 -0.66 -12.54
C LEU A 114 19.75 -0.62 -11.85
N GLU A 115 19.79 -1.13 -10.62
CA GLU A 115 21.04 -1.32 -9.88
C GLU A 115 21.77 -2.60 -10.32
N PRO A 116 23.10 -2.66 -10.22
CA PRO A 116 23.86 -3.85 -10.60
C PRO A 116 23.43 -5.15 -9.88
N LYS A 117 22.80 -5.02 -8.72
CA LYS A 117 22.24 -6.16 -7.96
C LYS A 117 20.82 -6.56 -8.39
N GLY A 118 20.27 -5.96 -9.45
CA GLY A 118 19.01 -6.35 -10.08
C GLY A 118 17.74 -5.75 -9.44
N PHE A 119 17.83 -4.77 -8.53
CA PHE A 119 16.68 -4.03 -8.04
C PHE A 119 16.64 -2.60 -8.62
N LEU A 120 15.52 -1.95 -8.52
CA LEU A 120 15.31 -0.60 -9.04
C LEU A 120 15.47 0.45 -7.95
N ILE A 121 16.07 1.58 -8.31
CA ILE A 121 16.04 2.84 -7.55
C ILE A 121 15.25 3.86 -8.37
N ALA A 122 14.38 4.61 -7.72
CA ALA A 122 13.63 5.69 -8.35
C ALA A 122 13.98 7.05 -7.75
N ASP A 123 14.13 8.06 -8.60
CA ASP A 123 14.04 9.45 -8.20
C ASP A 123 12.56 9.79 -7.99
N VAL A 124 12.25 10.49 -6.91
CA VAL A 124 10.87 10.68 -6.44
C VAL A 124 10.55 12.13 -6.11
N ASP A 125 9.31 12.53 -6.34
CA ASP A 125 8.74 13.80 -5.88
C ASP A 125 7.73 13.56 -4.75
N TRP A 126 8.02 14.11 -3.58
CA TRP A 126 7.20 14.03 -2.38
C TRP A 126 6.20 15.17 -2.25
N LYS A 127 6.43 16.27 -2.98
CA LYS A 127 5.70 17.54 -2.81
C LYS A 127 4.18 17.39 -2.93
N PRO A 128 3.63 16.62 -3.89
CA PRO A 128 2.19 16.47 -4.03
C PRO A 128 1.53 15.84 -2.78
N PHE A 129 2.31 15.08 -2.01
CA PHE A 129 1.84 14.29 -0.88
C PHE A 129 2.42 14.73 0.47
N ALA A 130 2.98 15.94 0.57
CA ALA A 130 3.56 16.46 1.82
C ALA A 130 2.56 16.47 3.00
N HIS A 131 1.27 16.44 2.70
CA HIS A 131 0.21 16.35 3.70
C HIS A 131 0.10 14.97 4.36
N ASP A 132 0.62 13.91 3.75
CA ASP A 132 0.62 12.55 4.32
C ASP A 132 1.42 12.47 5.64
N LEU A 133 2.41 13.36 5.81
CA LEU A 133 3.23 13.46 7.03
C LEU A 133 2.56 14.25 8.16
N ARG A 134 1.38 14.78 7.93
CA ARG A 134 0.66 15.53 8.94
C ARG A 134 -0.47 14.70 9.53
N ILE A 135 -0.79 14.95 10.81
CA ILE A 135 -1.97 14.36 11.42
C ILE A 135 -3.19 15.01 10.77
N ASP A 136 -3.95 14.23 10.04
CA ASP A 136 -5.25 14.68 9.53
C ASP A 136 -6.28 14.47 10.63
N LEU A 137 -6.84 15.58 11.11
CA LEU A 137 -7.89 15.62 12.15
C LEU A 137 -9.29 15.69 11.53
N SER A 138 -9.43 15.51 10.22
CA SER A 138 -10.73 15.55 9.56
C SER A 138 -11.65 14.45 10.12
N SER A 139 -12.91 14.82 10.34
CA SER A 139 -13.94 13.88 10.75
C SER A 139 -14.41 13.09 9.54
N LEU A 140 -14.57 11.78 9.70
CA LEU A 140 -15.21 10.89 8.75
C LEU A 140 -16.50 10.37 9.37
N ASP A 141 -17.61 10.49 8.64
CA ASP A 141 -18.82 9.75 8.99
C ASP A 141 -18.57 8.26 8.67
N ARG A 142 -18.43 7.46 9.71
CA ARG A 142 -18.08 6.04 9.62
C ARG A 142 -19.28 5.14 9.43
N GLU A 143 -20.48 5.59 9.81
CA GLU A 143 -21.66 4.72 9.83
C GLU A 143 -21.96 4.10 8.45
N PRO A 144 -22.01 4.87 7.35
CA PRO A 144 -22.24 4.31 6.02
C PRO A 144 -21.17 3.30 5.60
N LEU A 145 -19.89 3.61 5.86
CA LEU A 145 -18.77 2.72 5.54
C LEU A 145 -18.87 1.40 6.31
N ILE A 146 -19.13 1.46 7.62
CA ILE A 146 -19.25 0.25 8.45
C ILE A 146 -20.43 -0.61 8.00
N GLU A 147 -21.54 0.00 7.60
CA GLU A 147 -22.73 -0.73 7.13
C GLU A 147 -22.44 -1.49 5.83
N VAL A 148 -21.83 -0.84 4.84
CA VAL A 148 -21.42 -1.48 3.59
C VAL A 148 -20.37 -2.57 3.85
N MET A 149 -19.41 -2.30 4.71
CA MET A 149 -18.34 -3.22 5.10
C MET A 149 -18.91 -4.50 5.75
N LYS A 150 -19.89 -4.40 6.64
CA LYS A 150 -20.54 -5.56 7.28
C LYS A 150 -21.15 -6.49 6.23
N ARG A 151 -21.85 -5.93 5.23
CA ARG A 151 -22.43 -6.70 4.12
C ARG A 151 -21.36 -7.36 3.26
N TYR A 152 -20.32 -6.59 2.91
CA TYR A 152 -19.21 -7.05 2.07
C TYR A 152 -18.39 -8.16 2.74
N PHE A 153 -18.07 -8.02 4.02
CA PHE A 153 -17.29 -9.02 4.77
C PHE A 153 -18.08 -10.32 4.92
N LYS A 154 -19.39 -10.22 5.18
CA LYS A 154 -20.28 -11.39 5.20
C LYS A 154 -20.28 -12.12 3.85
N LEU A 155 -20.35 -11.36 2.75
CA LEU A 155 -20.30 -11.92 1.39
C LEU A 155 -18.99 -12.64 1.11
N LYS A 156 -17.85 -12.05 1.51
CA LYS A 156 -16.51 -12.60 1.28
C LYS A 156 -16.08 -13.65 2.31
N GLY A 157 -16.88 -13.89 3.34
CA GLY A 157 -16.55 -14.83 4.42
C GLY A 157 -15.40 -14.33 5.31
N PHE A 158 -15.21 -13.02 5.42
CA PHE A 158 -14.18 -12.45 6.28
C PHE A 158 -14.66 -12.43 7.73
N GLU A 159 -13.90 -13.07 8.61
CA GLU A 159 -14.06 -12.92 10.04
C GLU A 159 -13.34 -11.66 10.52
N THR A 160 -13.97 -10.90 11.42
CA THR A 160 -13.38 -9.66 11.90
C THR A 160 -13.86 -9.32 13.30
N ASP A 161 -13.00 -8.67 14.08
CA ASP A 161 -13.32 -8.11 15.39
C ASP A 161 -13.88 -6.68 15.20
N TRP A 162 -15.22 -6.58 15.25
CA TRP A 162 -15.94 -5.31 15.10
C TRP A 162 -15.60 -4.31 16.18
N ALA A 163 -15.32 -4.77 17.41
CA ALA A 163 -14.94 -3.87 18.49
C ALA A 163 -13.57 -3.22 18.22
N GLN A 164 -12.65 -3.95 17.62
CA GLN A 164 -11.35 -3.42 17.22
C GLN A 164 -11.48 -2.38 16.09
N ILE A 165 -12.38 -2.64 15.13
CA ILE A 165 -12.70 -1.69 14.06
C ILE A 165 -13.29 -0.40 14.62
N GLU A 166 -14.28 -0.51 15.51
CA GLU A 166 -14.93 0.66 16.12
C GLU A 166 -13.96 1.54 16.91
N ASN A 167 -12.94 0.94 17.52
CA ASN A 167 -11.91 1.64 18.30
C ASN A 167 -10.70 2.13 17.49
N SER A 168 -10.55 1.71 16.23
CA SER A 168 -9.46 2.17 15.36
C SER A 168 -9.64 3.63 14.93
N ASP A 169 -8.55 4.34 14.65
CA ASP A 169 -8.65 5.67 14.03
C ASP A 169 -9.05 5.56 12.53
N ASN A 170 -9.59 6.64 11.98
CA ASN A 170 -10.11 6.67 10.61
C ASN A 170 -9.05 6.38 9.56
N HIS A 171 -7.82 6.88 9.73
CA HIS A 171 -6.73 6.64 8.81
C HIS A 171 -6.33 5.18 8.80
N GLN A 172 -6.14 4.59 9.97
CA GLN A 172 -5.79 3.19 10.12
C GLN A 172 -6.87 2.28 9.55
N LEU A 173 -8.14 2.59 9.80
CA LEU A 173 -9.26 1.84 9.25
C LEU A 173 -9.24 1.86 7.72
N LEU A 174 -9.18 3.05 7.10
CA LEU A 174 -9.20 3.18 5.65
C LEU A 174 -7.96 2.59 4.99
N ALA A 175 -6.77 2.77 5.58
CA ALA A 175 -5.55 2.16 5.08
C ALA A 175 -5.65 0.65 5.12
N THR A 176 -6.06 0.07 6.26
CA THR A 176 -6.21 -1.37 6.43
C THR A 176 -7.22 -1.94 5.43
N LEU A 177 -8.41 -1.36 5.31
CA LEU A 177 -9.43 -1.82 4.36
C LEU A 177 -8.95 -1.77 2.92
N SER A 178 -8.31 -0.67 2.52
CA SER A 178 -7.75 -0.53 1.17
C SER A 178 -6.70 -1.61 0.85
N MET A 179 -5.91 -1.99 1.84
CA MET A 179 -4.82 -2.95 1.68
C MET A 179 -5.31 -4.40 1.67
N ILE A 180 -6.25 -4.78 2.56
CA ILE A 180 -6.67 -6.19 2.74
C ILE A 180 -7.77 -6.61 1.78
N CYS A 181 -8.64 -5.69 1.33
CA CYS A 181 -9.70 -6.04 0.40
C CYS A 181 -9.13 -6.54 -0.94
N PRO A 182 -9.67 -7.63 -1.51
CA PRO A 182 -9.18 -8.24 -2.74
C PRO A 182 -9.68 -7.46 -3.98
N PHE A 183 -9.36 -6.19 -4.04
CA PHE A 183 -9.63 -5.33 -5.19
C PHE A 183 -8.59 -5.57 -6.29
N ALA A 184 -8.95 -5.27 -7.54
CA ALA A 184 -8.03 -5.32 -8.66
C ALA A 184 -6.91 -4.26 -8.52
N ALA A 185 -5.77 -4.46 -9.20
CA ALA A 185 -4.63 -3.55 -9.11
C ALA A 185 -4.99 -2.09 -9.44
N VAL A 186 -5.83 -1.87 -10.48
CA VAL A 186 -6.31 -0.54 -10.86
C VAL A 186 -7.20 0.10 -9.78
N GLU A 187 -8.06 -0.71 -9.13
CA GLU A 187 -8.90 -0.26 -8.02
C GLU A 187 -8.04 0.12 -6.80
N LYS A 188 -7.05 -0.70 -6.48
CA LYS A 188 -6.06 -0.40 -5.43
C LYS A 188 -5.25 0.85 -5.73
N GLN A 189 -4.90 1.06 -7.00
CA GLN A 189 -4.21 2.28 -7.42
C GLN A 189 -5.10 3.52 -7.24
N ALA A 190 -6.37 3.45 -7.59
CA ALA A 190 -7.31 4.55 -7.36
C ALA A 190 -7.46 4.90 -5.86
N LEU A 191 -7.44 3.88 -4.98
CA LEU A 191 -7.43 4.10 -3.52
C LEU A 191 -6.15 4.76 -3.03
N LEU A 192 -4.98 4.42 -3.62
CA LEU A 192 -3.71 5.06 -3.32
C LEU A 192 -3.72 6.53 -3.73
N GLU A 193 -4.23 6.84 -4.92
CA GLU A 193 -4.23 8.17 -5.52
C GLU A 193 -5.34 9.10 -4.97
N ALA A 194 -6.26 8.59 -4.15
CA ALA A 194 -7.32 9.41 -3.57
C ALA A 194 -6.76 10.63 -2.82
N ASP A 195 -7.26 11.82 -3.16
CA ASP A 195 -6.75 13.11 -2.67
C ASP A 195 -7.00 13.33 -1.18
N SER A 196 -8.03 12.69 -0.63
CA SER A 196 -8.45 12.87 0.75
C SER A 196 -8.96 11.57 1.37
N MET A 197 -9.03 11.56 2.70
CA MET A 197 -9.61 10.46 3.47
C MET A 197 -11.08 10.23 3.09
N ALA A 198 -11.87 11.28 2.94
CA ALA A 198 -13.28 11.20 2.54
C ALA A 198 -13.42 10.53 1.15
N LYS A 199 -12.65 10.99 0.16
CA LYS A 199 -12.69 10.41 -1.20
C LYS A 199 -12.26 8.94 -1.22
N ARG A 200 -11.29 8.55 -0.40
CA ARG A 200 -10.89 7.14 -0.25
C ARG A 200 -12.00 6.31 0.36
N ALA A 201 -12.71 6.83 1.36
CA ALA A 201 -13.87 6.17 1.95
C ALA A 201 -14.99 5.97 0.93
N ASP A 202 -15.32 7.00 0.14
CA ASP A 202 -16.33 6.93 -0.92
C ASP A 202 -15.96 5.86 -1.96
N LEU A 203 -14.70 5.83 -2.41
CA LEU A 203 -14.21 4.82 -3.35
C LEU A 203 -14.32 3.41 -2.76
N LEU A 204 -13.94 3.21 -1.51
CA LEU A 204 -14.09 1.93 -0.83
C LEU A 204 -15.54 1.47 -0.79
N MET A 205 -16.48 2.34 -0.40
CA MET A 205 -17.90 2.03 -0.38
C MET A 205 -18.42 1.63 -1.75
N VAL A 206 -18.09 2.41 -2.79
CA VAL A 206 -18.50 2.12 -4.18
C VAL A 206 -17.96 0.76 -4.63
N MET A 207 -16.69 0.47 -4.40
CA MET A 207 -16.07 -0.80 -4.79
C MET A 207 -16.70 -2.00 -4.07
N MET A 208 -16.97 -1.86 -2.77
CA MET A 208 -17.66 -2.90 -2.00
C MET A 208 -19.09 -3.11 -2.47
N GLU A 209 -19.85 -2.05 -2.76
CA GLU A 209 -21.21 -2.15 -3.27
C GLU A 209 -21.26 -2.77 -4.68
N MET A 210 -20.34 -2.40 -5.56
CA MET A 210 -20.23 -3.04 -6.87
C MET A 210 -19.97 -4.55 -6.76
N ALA A 211 -19.15 -4.97 -5.80
CA ALA A 211 -18.91 -6.40 -5.54
C ALA A 211 -20.18 -7.10 -5.02
N LEU A 212 -20.94 -6.46 -4.13
CA LEU A 212 -22.22 -6.96 -3.62
C LEU A 212 -23.26 -7.14 -4.76
N HIS A 213 -23.36 -6.17 -5.66
CA HIS A 213 -24.28 -6.24 -6.80
C HIS A 213 -23.89 -7.31 -7.82
N LYS A 214 -22.61 -7.48 -8.12
CA LYS A 214 -22.15 -8.52 -9.07
C LYS A 214 -22.55 -9.94 -8.62
N GLU A 215 -22.48 -10.24 -7.34
CA GLU A 215 -22.85 -11.57 -6.83
C GLU A 215 -24.37 -11.75 -6.70
N SER A 216 -25.12 -10.68 -6.40
CA SER A 216 -26.58 -10.71 -6.38
C SER A 216 -27.17 -10.97 -7.78
N GLY A 217 -26.63 -10.32 -8.83
CA GLY A 217 -27.08 -10.51 -10.22
C GLY A 217 -26.64 -11.83 -10.86
N GLY A 218 -25.55 -12.44 -10.34
CA GLY A 218 -25.08 -13.75 -10.83
C GLY A 218 -25.94 -14.93 -10.35
N ASN A 219 -26.74 -14.75 -9.32
CA ASN A 219 -27.62 -15.80 -8.79
C ASN A 219 -28.98 -15.88 -9.54
N ASP A 220 -29.42 -14.78 -10.15
CA ASP A 220 -30.67 -14.75 -10.92
C ASP A 220 -30.53 -15.36 -12.33
N ALA A 221 -29.33 -15.59 -12.82
CA ALA A 221 -29.08 -16.18 -14.15
C ALA A 221 -28.92 -17.71 -14.13
N ARG A 222 -29.18 -18.39 -13.02
CA ARG A 222 -29.05 -19.85 -12.86
C ARG A 222 -30.35 -20.57 -12.52
N HIS A 223 -31.50 -19.98 -12.84
CA HIS A 223 -32.80 -20.67 -12.75
C HIS A 223 -33.44 -20.84 -14.12
#